data_c20bae32775504135cbe17436b6e5684
#
_entry.id   c20bae32775504135cbe17436b6e5684
#
_cell.length_a   1.000
_cell.length_b   1.000
_cell.length_c   1.000
_cell.angle_alpha   90.00
_cell.angle_beta   90.00
_cell.angle_gamma   90.00
#
_symmetry.space_group_name_H-M   'P 1'
#
loop_
_entity.id
_entity.type
_entity.pdbx_description
1 polymer ?
#
loop_
_entity_poly.entity_id
_entity_poly.type
_entity_poly.pdbx_seq_one_letter_code
_entity_poly.pdbx_strand_id
1 'polypeptide(L)'
;MKIHLFLFLTLINVVTYAQELPDSLSLEEAIAHGLAHNRSIINANREIQKAKKEKWKTIATGLPQISSEVNYQNFLEMPVSLVPAEFFGGNKGEFSELIFGTEQNMIGSLKMEQLIFDGSFLVGLQATKVYLNISENLFEKTNLEVKKLITNLYSNVLLASYNIRFLEKNKASLEDNFQEIHQLFRNGFEEEESVEQIQLSLAQINSGLKYAQNLLKIQQDMLKFVIGYPMETPLKLTDEIDDIFNENLYFEPLTDPNNIENNIDIRIAINNVKSESLKLKLEKSKALPKVNAFLNQTYTGNSNEFTFTDSDQKWYGSSLLGLNVKIPIFSSLGRSASTQKAKISLNQAKTQLEETQSKIRIDANAALNEYQLAIDNYYTEKENLRLAERIEQKNKTKFFEGMIQSFELRMVQLQLYSAQSNFVNAIQKVITNKIELETLLNQSKTD
;
A
#
# COMPACT_ATOMS: atom_id res chain seq x y z
N MET A 1 -1.02 21.76 -56.49
CA MET A 1 -0.31 20.52 -56.14
C MET A 1 -1.10 19.85 -55.02
N LYS A 2 -1.91 18.82 -55.36
CA LYS A 2 -2.83 18.15 -54.40
C LYS A 2 -2.04 17.08 -53.65
N ILE A 3 -1.87 17.25 -52.33
CA ILE A 3 -1.29 16.25 -51.44
C ILE A 3 -2.44 15.42 -50.92
N HIS A 4 -2.55 14.15 -51.38
CA HIS A 4 -3.47 13.16 -50.84
C HIS A 4 -2.87 12.61 -49.54
N LEU A 5 -3.48 12.95 -48.40
CA LEU A 5 -3.20 12.38 -47.09
C LEU A 5 -3.89 11.01 -47.02
N PHE A 6 -3.14 9.95 -47.22
CA PHE A 6 -3.62 8.55 -47.06
C PHE A 6 -3.66 8.22 -45.58
N LEU A 7 -4.86 8.25 -44.98
CA LEU A 7 -5.09 7.83 -43.61
C LEU A 7 -5.13 6.30 -43.57
N PHE A 8 -4.01 5.67 -43.19
CA PHE A 8 -3.94 4.24 -42.99
C PHE A 8 -4.53 3.90 -41.59
N LEU A 9 -5.82 3.57 -41.55
CA LEU A 9 -6.51 3.12 -40.37
C LEU A 9 -6.15 1.65 -40.13
N THR A 10 -5.06 1.38 -39.43
CA THR A 10 -4.75 0.03 -38.91
C THR A 10 -5.68 -0.25 -37.74
N LEU A 11 -6.71 -1.05 -37.98
CA LEU A 11 -7.51 -1.73 -36.95
C LEU A 11 -6.59 -2.69 -36.20
N ILE A 12 -6.04 -2.28 -35.08
CA ILE A 12 -5.40 -3.13 -34.11
C ILE A 12 -6.55 -3.89 -33.42
N ASN A 13 -6.82 -5.13 -33.87
CA ASN A 13 -7.59 -6.09 -33.11
C ASN A 13 -6.79 -6.40 -31.84
N VAL A 14 -7.05 -5.70 -30.75
CA VAL A 14 -6.65 -6.11 -29.42
C VAL A 14 -7.54 -7.31 -29.08
N VAL A 15 -7.03 -8.51 -29.37
CA VAL A 15 -7.56 -9.74 -28.82
C VAL A 15 -7.29 -9.64 -27.33
N THR A 16 -8.25 -9.15 -26.58
CA THR A 16 -8.30 -9.34 -25.13
C THR A 16 -8.45 -10.84 -24.91
N TYR A 17 -7.35 -11.53 -24.64
CA TYR A 17 -7.43 -12.82 -23.98
C TYR A 17 -8.09 -12.54 -22.63
N ALA A 18 -9.37 -12.80 -22.53
CA ALA A 18 -10.01 -13.00 -21.26
C ALA A 18 -9.28 -14.23 -20.69
N GLN A 19 -8.36 -14.02 -19.76
CA GLN A 19 -7.77 -15.10 -18.98
C GLN A 19 -8.94 -15.79 -18.29
N GLU A 20 -9.26 -17.02 -18.71
CA GLU A 20 -10.26 -17.83 -18.02
C GLU A 20 -9.80 -17.91 -16.56
N LEU A 21 -10.59 -17.34 -15.68
CA LEU A 21 -10.33 -17.41 -14.25
C LEU A 21 -10.42 -18.89 -13.84
N PRO A 22 -9.42 -19.45 -13.18
CA PRO A 22 -9.50 -20.84 -12.74
C PRO A 22 -10.65 -20.99 -11.74
N ASP A 23 -11.53 -21.94 -11.98
CA ASP A 23 -12.69 -22.23 -11.11
C ASP A 23 -12.28 -22.68 -9.70
N SER A 24 -11.03 -23.08 -9.54
CA SER A 24 -10.43 -23.52 -8.27
C SER A 24 -9.01 -23.01 -8.14
N LEU A 25 -8.59 -22.66 -6.91
CA LEU A 25 -7.27 -22.12 -6.61
C LEU A 25 -6.63 -22.88 -5.45
N SER A 26 -5.36 -23.21 -5.62
CA SER A 26 -4.45 -23.56 -4.53
C SER A 26 -3.98 -22.30 -3.77
N LEU A 27 -3.35 -22.45 -2.61
CA LEU A 27 -2.77 -21.33 -1.86
C LEU A 27 -1.74 -20.57 -2.70
N GLU A 28 -0.86 -21.28 -3.40
CA GLU A 28 0.16 -20.66 -4.25
C GLU A 28 -0.47 -19.86 -5.40
N GLU A 29 -1.47 -20.43 -6.07
CA GLU A 29 -2.20 -19.76 -7.14
C GLU A 29 -2.99 -18.56 -6.62
N ALA A 30 -3.60 -18.65 -5.44
CA ALA A 30 -4.30 -17.55 -4.80
C ALA A 30 -3.34 -16.40 -4.44
N ILE A 31 -2.14 -16.72 -3.96
CA ILE A 31 -1.09 -15.73 -3.69
C ILE A 31 -0.63 -15.10 -5.01
N ALA A 32 -0.29 -15.89 -6.03
CA ALA A 32 0.17 -15.38 -7.32
C ALA A 32 -0.88 -14.47 -7.98
N HIS A 33 -2.15 -14.91 -7.98
CA HIS A 33 -3.27 -14.11 -8.50
C HIS A 33 -3.45 -12.82 -7.70
N GLY A 34 -3.40 -12.89 -6.36
CA GLY A 34 -3.54 -11.73 -5.50
C GLY A 34 -2.40 -10.72 -5.67
N LEU A 35 -1.14 -11.17 -5.80
CA LEU A 35 -0.01 -10.29 -6.06
C LEU A 35 -0.13 -9.56 -7.42
N ALA A 36 -0.78 -10.18 -8.40
CA ALA A 36 -1.02 -9.58 -9.71
C ALA A 36 -2.23 -8.62 -9.74
N HIS A 37 -3.29 -8.91 -8.98
CA HIS A 37 -4.59 -8.24 -9.13
C HIS A 37 -5.06 -7.47 -7.90
N ASN A 38 -4.37 -7.57 -6.76
CA ASN A 38 -4.72 -6.80 -5.56
C ASN A 38 -4.58 -5.30 -5.81
N ARG A 39 -5.63 -4.54 -5.48
CA ARG A 39 -5.70 -3.10 -5.73
C ARG A 39 -4.64 -2.29 -4.99
N SER A 40 -4.25 -2.72 -3.78
CA SER A 40 -3.21 -2.05 -2.99
C SER A 40 -1.84 -2.22 -3.65
N ILE A 41 -1.52 -3.42 -4.16
CA ILE A 41 -0.27 -3.70 -4.88
C ILE A 41 -0.21 -2.92 -6.20
N ILE A 42 -1.32 -2.90 -6.96
CA ILE A 42 -1.41 -2.11 -8.19
C ILE A 42 -1.15 -0.63 -7.90
N ASN A 43 -1.73 -0.09 -6.82
CA ASN A 43 -1.51 1.29 -6.43
C ASN A 43 -0.08 1.54 -5.93
N ALA A 44 0.51 0.64 -5.16
CA ALA A 44 1.90 0.73 -4.74
C ALA A 44 2.88 0.72 -5.94
N ASN A 45 2.60 -0.08 -6.97
CA ASN A 45 3.37 -0.05 -8.22
C ASN A 45 3.21 1.29 -8.97
N ARG A 46 2.00 1.87 -8.96
CA ARG A 46 1.77 3.23 -9.52
C ARG A 46 2.57 4.30 -8.77
N GLU A 47 2.77 4.17 -7.45
CA GLU A 47 3.64 5.09 -6.70
C GLU A 47 5.11 4.99 -7.12
N ILE A 48 5.62 3.80 -7.48
CA ILE A 48 6.94 3.65 -8.09
C ILE A 48 6.99 4.40 -9.44
N GLN A 49 5.95 4.28 -10.27
CA GLN A 49 5.89 4.99 -11.55
C GLN A 49 5.84 6.50 -11.34
N LYS A 50 5.09 6.99 -10.36
CA LYS A 50 5.08 8.42 -9.96
C LYS A 50 6.46 8.87 -9.51
N ALA A 51 7.16 8.09 -8.69
CA ALA A 51 8.52 8.39 -8.25
C ALA A 51 9.50 8.51 -9.42
N LYS A 52 9.37 7.63 -10.44
CA LYS A 52 10.16 7.71 -11.68
C LYS A 52 9.86 9.00 -12.47
N LYS A 53 8.60 9.45 -12.50
CA LYS A 53 8.22 10.72 -13.18
C LYS A 53 8.71 11.92 -12.37
N GLU A 54 8.65 11.90 -11.04
CA GLU A 54 9.18 12.97 -10.18
C GLU A 54 10.71 13.10 -10.32
N LYS A 55 11.42 11.96 -10.46
CA LYS A 55 12.84 11.98 -10.82
C LYS A 55 13.09 12.70 -12.13
N TRP A 56 12.30 12.40 -13.18
CA TRP A 56 12.43 13.08 -14.47
C TRP A 56 12.11 14.56 -14.36
N LYS A 57 11.05 14.93 -13.66
CA LYS A 57 10.67 16.33 -13.38
C LYS A 57 11.82 17.09 -12.70
N THR A 58 12.47 16.47 -11.71
CA THR A 58 13.65 17.06 -11.05
C THR A 58 14.81 17.22 -12.05
N ILE A 59 15.09 16.22 -12.88
CA ILE A 59 16.14 16.33 -13.91
C ILE A 59 15.80 17.47 -14.87
N ALA A 60 14.55 17.57 -15.29
CA ALA A 60 14.09 18.57 -16.26
C ALA A 60 14.29 20.00 -15.76
N THR A 61 14.26 20.28 -14.46
CA THR A 61 14.55 21.61 -13.92
C THR A 61 16.00 22.09 -14.17
N GLY A 62 16.90 21.15 -14.44
CA GLY A 62 18.29 21.45 -14.81
C GLY A 62 18.52 21.59 -16.32
N LEU A 63 17.51 21.26 -17.16
CA LEU A 63 17.60 21.39 -18.61
C LEU A 63 17.15 22.79 -19.07
N PRO A 64 17.43 23.18 -20.34
CA PRO A 64 16.95 24.44 -20.86
C PRO A 64 15.44 24.59 -20.76
N GLN A 65 14.96 25.71 -20.23
CA GLN A 65 13.55 26.08 -20.15
C GLN A 65 13.29 27.17 -21.16
N ILE A 66 12.32 26.97 -22.04
CA ILE A 66 11.94 27.95 -23.06
C ILE A 66 10.52 28.40 -22.76
N SER A 67 10.33 29.73 -22.67
CA SER A 67 9.02 30.34 -22.48
C SER A 67 8.82 31.47 -23.46
N SER A 68 7.59 31.69 -23.85
CA SER A 68 7.18 32.83 -24.67
C SER A 68 6.09 33.59 -23.95
N GLU A 69 6.17 34.90 -24.03
CA GLU A 69 5.20 35.82 -23.44
C GLU A 69 4.87 36.92 -24.43
N VAL A 70 3.60 37.28 -24.55
CA VAL A 70 3.12 38.42 -25.32
C VAL A 70 2.39 39.33 -24.36
N ASN A 71 2.90 40.54 -24.21
CA ASN A 71 2.31 41.61 -23.41
C ASN A 71 1.77 42.70 -24.33
N TYR A 72 0.50 43.04 -24.19
CA TYR A 72 -0.12 44.21 -24.79
C TYR A 72 -0.48 45.17 -23.66
N GLN A 73 -0.09 46.43 -23.86
CA GLN A 73 -0.37 47.55 -22.96
C GLN A 73 -1.02 48.69 -23.75
N ASN A 74 -2.08 49.25 -23.20
CA ASN A 74 -2.72 50.46 -23.67
C ASN A 74 -2.75 51.47 -22.53
N PHE A 75 -2.00 52.53 -22.64
CA PHE A 75 -2.00 53.61 -21.66
C PHE A 75 -3.27 54.46 -21.86
N LEU A 76 -4.17 54.41 -20.91
CA LEU A 76 -5.34 55.28 -20.88
C LEU A 76 -4.96 56.72 -20.58
N GLU A 77 -3.84 56.94 -19.93
CA GLU A 77 -3.18 58.18 -19.67
C GLU A 77 -1.66 57.95 -19.76
N MET A 78 -1.01 58.70 -20.66
CA MET A 78 0.42 58.55 -20.93
C MET A 78 1.26 59.08 -19.77
N PRO A 79 2.31 58.34 -19.34
CA PRO A 79 3.21 58.85 -18.30
C PRO A 79 3.98 60.08 -18.77
N VAL A 80 3.97 61.12 -17.96
CA VAL A 80 4.72 62.35 -18.17
C VAL A 80 6.12 62.19 -17.60
N SER A 81 7.14 62.49 -18.40
CA SER A 81 8.53 62.55 -17.97
C SER A 81 8.97 64.02 -17.78
N LEU A 82 9.52 64.31 -16.61
CA LEU A 82 10.10 65.64 -16.36
C LEU A 82 11.53 65.66 -16.85
N VAL A 83 11.83 66.59 -17.75
CA VAL A 83 13.16 66.82 -18.30
C VAL A 83 13.63 68.25 -17.98
N PRO A 84 14.94 68.51 -17.74
CA PRO A 84 15.39 69.86 -17.48
C PRO A 84 15.05 70.78 -18.66
N ALA A 85 14.35 71.94 -18.43
CA ALA A 85 13.87 72.87 -19.42
C ALA A 85 14.99 73.47 -20.22
N GLU A 86 16.19 73.49 -19.69
CA GLU A 86 17.41 73.98 -20.36
C GLU A 86 17.64 73.32 -21.74
N PHE A 87 17.27 72.04 -21.92
CA PHE A 87 17.42 71.36 -23.22
C PHE A 87 16.47 71.87 -24.31
N PHE A 88 15.43 72.63 -23.91
CA PHE A 88 14.39 73.15 -24.82
C PHE A 88 14.32 74.69 -24.78
N GLY A 89 15.39 75.35 -24.30
CA GLY A 89 15.46 76.80 -24.27
C GLY A 89 14.79 77.44 -23.06
N GLY A 90 14.45 76.71 -22.00
CA GLY A 90 13.90 77.22 -20.74
C GLY A 90 14.99 77.61 -19.74
N ASN A 91 14.59 78.13 -18.58
CA ASN A 91 15.51 78.56 -17.52
C ASN A 91 16.16 77.42 -16.76
N LYS A 92 17.34 77.67 -16.25
CA LYS A 92 18.08 76.71 -15.41
C LYS A 92 17.32 76.43 -14.13
N GLY A 93 17.05 75.09 -13.84
CA GLY A 93 16.36 74.64 -12.65
C GLY A 93 14.84 74.49 -12.85
N GLU A 94 14.31 74.82 -13.99
CA GLU A 94 12.91 74.54 -14.42
C GLU A 94 12.85 73.14 -15.10
N PHE A 95 11.66 72.52 -15.08
CA PHE A 95 11.41 71.23 -15.72
C PHE A 95 10.29 71.42 -16.77
N SER A 96 10.50 70.80 -17.93
CA SER A 96 9.48 70.65 -18.95
C SER A 96 8.83 69.30 -18.92
N GLU A 97 7.54 69.25 -19.04
CA GLU A 97 6.75 68.01 -19.07
C GLU A 97 6.75 67.45 -20.50
N LEU A 98 7.25 66.28 -20.74
CA LEU A 98 7.25 65.59 -22.03
C LEU A 98 6.63 64.21 -21.94
N ILE A 99 5.85 63.87 -22.92
CA ILE A 99 5.29 62.55 -23.12
C ILE A 99 6.16 61.80 -24.12
N PHE A 100 6.77 60.67 -23.69
CA PHE A 100 7.57 59.81 -24.57
C PHE A 100 6.87 58.49 -24.81
N GLY A 101 6.91 58.03 -26.07
CA GLY A 101 6.37 56.74 -26.46
C GLY A 101 5.04 56.85 -27.17
N THR A 102 4.31 55.78 -27.20
CA THR A 102 3.00 55.65 -27.88
C THR A 102 1.96 55.16 -26.88
N GLU A 103 0.68 55.40 -27.16
CA GLU A 103 -0.43 54.97 -26.29
C GLU A 103 -0.49 53.45 -26.18
N GLN A 104 -0.10 52.74 -27.22
CA GLN A 104 -0.15 51.28 -27.25
C GLN A 104 1.24 50.70 -27.49
N ASN A 105 1.50 49.62 -26.78
CA ASN A 105 2.74 48.86 -26.89
C ASN A 105 2.44 47.35 -26.86
N MET A 106 3.02 46.60 -27.78
CA MET A 106 2.98 45.15 -27.76
C MET A 106 4.40 44.58 -27.74
N ILE A 107 4.67 43.72 -26.76
CA ILE A 107 5.98 43.09 -26.56
C ILE A 107 5.80 41.58 -26.67
N GLY A 108 6.39 40.99 -27.71
CA GLY A 108 6.57 39.53 -27.80
C GLY A 108 7.98 39.15 -27.33
N SER A 109 8.10 38.26 -26.36
CA SER A 109 9.39 37.79 -25.88
C SER A 109 9.50 36.26 -25.95
N LEU A 110 10.69 35.79 -26.33
CA LEU A 110 11.10 34.39 -26.26
C LEU A 110 12.31 34.32 -25.33
N LYS A 111 12.15 33.62 -24.19
CA LYS A 111 13.18 33.49 -23.17
C LYS A 111 13.62 32.05 -23.04
N MET A 112 14.90 31.79 -23.11
CA MET A 112 15.53 30.51 -22.75
C MET A 112 16.34 30.72 -21.47
N GLU A 113 16.07 29.88 -20.46
CA GLU A 113 16.84 29.86 -19.23
C GLU A 113 17.52 28.49 -19.05
N GLN A 114 18.79 28.48 -18.68
CA GLN A 114 19.58 27.29 -18.42
C GLN A 114 20.21 27.40 -17.05
N LEU A 115 19.91 26.42 -16.19
CA LEU A 115 20.59 26.25 -14.91
C LEU A 115 22.03 25.79 -15.17
N ILE A 116 23.02 26.59 -14.75
CA ILE A 116 24.44 26.26 -14.86
C ILE A 116 24.94 25.62 -13.57
N PHE A 117 24.58 26.19 -12.42
CA PHE A 117 24.95 25.67 -11.12
C PHE A 117 23.92 26.04 -10.05
N ASP A 118 23.50 25.02 -9.29
CA ASP A 118 22.69 25.17 -8.08
C ASP A 118 22.98 23.97 -7.16
N GLY A 119 23.58 24.24 -6.00
CA GLY A 119 23.88 23.18 -5.01
C GLY A 119 22.62 22.43 -4.54
N SER A 120 21.47 23.13 -4.46
CA SER A 120 20.20 22.52 -4.07
C SER A 120 19.68 21.55 -5.14
N PHE A 121 19.88 21.87 -6.44
CA PHE A 121 19.56 20.99 -7.54
C PHE A 121 20.38 19.68 -7.49
N LEU A 122 21.70 19.79 -7.24
CA LEU A 122 22.56 18.60 -7.13
C LEU A 122 22.15 17.68 -6.00
N VAL A 123 21.76 18.23 -4.84
CA VAL A 123 21.20 17.45 -3.72
C VAL A 123 19.82 16.89 -4.06
N GLY A 124 18.99 17.67 -4.75
CA GLY A 124 17.69 17.23 -5.26
C GLY A 124 17.79 16.00 -6.15
N LEU A 125 18.77 15.95 -7.06
CA LEU A 125 19.05 14.77 -7.89
C LEU A 125 19.40 13.53 -7.04
N GLN A 126 20.21 13.69 -5.97
CA GLN A 126 20.50 12.60 -5.06
C GLN A 126 19.25 12.14 -4.30
N ALA A 127 18.38 13.07 -3.90
CA ALA A 127 17.14 12.78 -3.19
C ALA A 127 16.15 11.97 -4.03
N THR A 128 16.12 12.14 -5.35
CA THR A 128 15.24 11.36 -6.23
C THR A 128 15.51 9.86 -6.17
N LYS A 129 16.77 9.45 -5.99
CA LYS A 129 17.13 8.04 -5.82
C LYS A 129 16.59 7.48 -4.50
N VAL A 130 16.72 8.24 -3.42
CA VAL A 130 16.20 7.83 -2.09
C VAL A 130 14.69 7.77 -2.11
N TYR A 131 14.02 8.72 -2.78
CA TYR A 131 12.57 8.72 -2.93
C TYR A 131 12.07 7.49 -3.73
N LEU A 132 12.78 7.11 -4.80
CA LEU A 132 12.47 5.88 -5.53
C LEU A 132 12.61 4.64 -4.63
N ASN A 133 13.72 4.52 -3.88
CA ASN A 133 13.91 3.40 -2.94
C ASN A 133 12.83 3.36 -1.84
N ILE A 134 12.32 4.51 -1.39
CA ILE A 134 11.19 4.56 -0.44
C ILE A 134 9.95 3.93 -1.08
N SER A 135 9.64 4.29 -2.33
CA SER A 135 8.48 3.73 -3.04
C SER A 135 8.63 2.22 -3.30
N GLU A 136 9.85 1.76 -3.63
CA GLU A 136 10.16 0.34 -3.81
C GLU A 136 10.01 -0.45 -2.49
N ASN A 137 10.50 0.08 -1.37
CA ASN A 137 10.33 -0.57 -0.07
C ASN A 137 8.85 -0.61 0.38
N LEU A 138 8.07 0.43 0.10
CA LEU A 138 6.64 0.44 0.38
C LEU A 138 5.88 -0.57 -0.49
N PHE A 139 6.26 -0.74 -1.75
CA PHE A 139 5.72 -1.78 -2.62
C PHE A 139 6.04 -3.18 -2.07
N GLU A 140 7.29 -3.44 -1.68
CA GLU A 140 7.69 -4.71 -1.07
C GLU A 140 6.92 -4.98 0.24
N LYS A 141 6.79 -3.97 1.12
CA LYS A 141 5.98 -4.08 2.34
C LYS A 141 4.53 -4.43 2.03
N THR A 142 3.93 -3.77 1.04
CA THR A 142 2.55 -4.06 0.61
C THR A 142 2.42 -5.50 0.10
N ASN A 143 3.40 -6.01 -0.66
CA ASN A 143 3.41 -7.40 -1.12
C ASN A 143 3.45 -8.38 0.05
N LEU A 144 4.31 -8.15 1.05
CA LEU A 144 4.40 -9.00 2.24
C LEU A 144 3.09 -9.00 3.05
N GLU A 145 2.49 -7.82 3.26
CA GLU A 145 1.21 -7.67 3.97
C GLU A 145 0.06 -8.36 3.23
N VAL A 146 -0.02 -8.20 1.91
CA VAL A 146 -1.06 -8.84 1.09
C VAL A 146 -0.86 -10.36 1.06
N LYS A 147 0.36 -10.86 0.91
CA LYS A 147 0.67 -12.29 0.97
C LYS A 147 0.23 -12.87 2.32
N LYS A 148 0.61 -12.24 3.44
CA LYS A 148 0.18 -12.62 4.79
C LYS A 148 -1.34 -12.67 4.90
N LEU A 149 -2.03 -11.65 4.40
CA LEU A 149 -3.49 -11.57 4.46
C LEU A 149 -4.17 -12.67 3.63
N ILE A 150 -3.68 -12.95 2.41
CA ILE A 150 -4.19 -14.03 1.56
C ILE A 150 -4.02 -15.38 2.24
N THR A 151 -2.83 -15.68 2.76
CA THR A 151 -2.55 -16.96 3.42
C THR A 151 -3.46 -17.16 4.64
N ASN A 152 -3.66 -16.11 5.46
CA ASN A 152 -4.58 -16.18 6.61
C ASN A 152 -6.04 -16.40 6.17
N LEU A 153 -6.53 -15.65 5.18
CA LEU A 153 -7.91 -15.78 4.69
C LEU A 153 -8.15 -17.13 4.03
N TYR A 154 -7.21 -17.61 3.22
CA TYR A 154 -7.27 -18.92 2.58
C TYR A 154 -7.37 -20.03 3.64
N SER A 155 -6.49 -20.02 4.63
CA SER A 155 -6.50 -20.98 5.74
C SER A 155 -7.80 -20.90 6.55
N ASN A 156 -8.32 -19.69 6.79
CA ASN A 156 -9.58 -19.51 7.51
C ASN A 156 -10.79 -20.09 6.74
N VAL A 157 -10.81 -19.98 5.40
CA VAL A 157 -11.84 -20.62 4.57
C VAL A 157 -11.79 -22.14 4.72
N LEU A 158 -10.60 -22.74 4.67
CA LEU A 158 -10.44 -24.19 4.85
C LEU A 158 -10.82 -24.64 6.27
N LEU A 159 -10.40 -23.92 7.31
CA LEU A 159 -10.75 -24.20 8.70
C LEU A 159 -12.26 -24.08 8.95
N ALA A 160 -12.92 -23.06 8.36
CA ALA A 160 -14.36 -22.92 8.46
C ALA A 160 -15.08 -24.12 7.80
N SER A 161 -14.61 -24.56 6.63
CA SER A 161 -15.14 -25.75 5.96
C SER A 161 -14.90 -27.03 6.79
N TYR A 162 -13.75 -27.14 7.43
CA TYR A 162 -13.41 -28.25 8.32
C TYR A 162 -14.29 -28.26 9.58
N ASN A 163 -14.54 -27.12 10.18
CA ASN A 163 -15.45 -26.97 11.32
C ASN A 163 -16.90 -27.34 10.98
N ILE A 164 -17.37 -26.94 9.77
CA ILE A 164 -18.69 -27.31 9.28
C ILE A 164 -18.84 -28.84 9.19
N ARG A 165 -17.82 -29.55 8.71
CA ARG A 165 -17.82 -31.04 8.68
C ARG A 165 -17.99 -31.65 10.08
N PHE A 166 -17.37 -31.09 11.12
CA PHE A 166 -17.59 -31.53 12.51
C PHE A 166 -19.02 -31.27 12.95
N LEU A 167 -19.56 -30.09 12.70
CA LEU A 167 -20.94 -29.74 13.08
C LEU A 167 -21.97 -30.62 12.38
N GLU A 168 -21.78 -30.96 11.10
CA GLU A 168 -22.64 -31.87 10.36
C GLU A 168 -22.60 -33.30 10.91
N LYS A 169 -21.40 -33.82 11.21
CA LYS A 169 -21.23 -35.13 11.86
C LYS A 169 -21.89 -35.17 13.23
N ASN A 170 -21.71 -34.12 14.02
CA ASN A 170 -22.29 -34.00 15.36
C ASN A 170 -23.82 -33.91 15.29
N LYS A 171 -24.37 -33.16 14.32
CA LYS A 171 -25.80 -33.07 14.05
C LYS A 171 -26.38 -34.44 13.72
N ALA A 172 -25.78 -35.18 12.78
CA ALA A 172 -26.23 -36.51 12.41
C ALA A 172 -26.24 -37.45 13.63
N SER A 173 -25.18 -37.43 14.46
CA SER A 173 -25.15 -38.24 15.70
C SER A 173 -26.23 -37.85 16.71
N LEU A 174 -26.55 -36.55 16.83
CA LEU A 174 -27.64 -36.08 17.69
C LEU A 174 -29.02 -36.47 17.14
N GLU A 175 -29.19 -36.45 15.84
CA GLU A 175 -30.45 -36.90 15.17
C GLU A 175 -30.71 -38.41 15.42
N ASP A 176 -29.68 -39.25 15.29
CA ASP A 176 -29.73 -40.65 15.63
C ASP A 176 -30.12 -40.86 17.12
N ASN A 177 -29.45 -40.16 18.02
CA ASN A 177 -29.72 -40.26 19.46
C ASN A 177 -31.13 -39.74 19.81
N PHE A 178 -31.63 -38.72 19.14
CA PHE A 178 -33.01 -38.24 19.34
C PHE A 178 -34.05 -39.32 18.96
N GLN A 179 -33.83 -40.00 17.87
CA GLN A 179 -34.76 -41.09 17.45
C GLN A 179 -34.79 -42.20 18.51
N GLU A 180 -33.62 -42.58 19.05
CA GLU A 180 -33.53 -43.62 20.09
C GLU A 180 -34.20 -43.20 21.39
N ILE A 181 -33.86 -42.02 21.91
CA ILE A 181 -34.41 -41.48 23.15
C ILE A 181 -35.93 -41.29 23.02
N HIS A 182 -36.41 -40.83 21.89
CA HIS A 182 -37.83 -40.65 21.65
C HIS A 182 -38.58 -42.00 21.66
N GLN A 183 -37.98 -43.08 21.11
CA GLN A 183 -38.56 -44.41 21.16
C GLN A 183 -38.58 -44.99 22.58
N LEU A 184 -37.47 -44.81 23.37
CA LEU A 184 -37.41 -45.22 24.77
C LEU A 184 -38.47 -44.50 25.61
N PHE A 185 -38.67 -43.17 25.39
CA PHE A 185 -39.73 -42.40 26.03
C PHE A 185 -41.11 -42.95 25.72
N ARG A 186 -41.42 -43.21 24.43
CA ARG A 186 -42.70 -43.77 24.02
C ARG A 186 -42.99 -45.14 24.63
N ASN A 187 -41.95 -45.89 24.95
CA ASN A 187 -42.06 -47.22 25.63
C ASN A 187 -41.98 -47.13 27.16
N GLY A 188 -41.88 -45.92 27.73
CA GLY A 188 -41.83 -45.71 29.18
C GLY A 188 -40.49 -46.00 29.84
N PHE A 189 -39.38 -46.07 29.07
CA PHE A 189 -38.02 -46.33 29.57
C PHE A 189 -37.18 -45.06 29.74
N GLU A 190 -37.66 -43.90 29.26
CA GLU A 190 -37.02 -42.59 29.41
C GLU A 190 -38.05 -41.51 29.80
N GLU A 191 -37.59 -40.42 30.41
CA GLU A 191 -38.40 -39.28 30.82
C GLU A 191 -38.54 -38.26 29.68
N GLU A 192 -39.64 -37.49 29.69
CA GLU A 192 -39.89 -36.42 28.71
C GLU A 192 -38.77 -35.37 28.69
N GLU A 193 -38.19 -35.06 29.87
CA GLU A 193 -37.06 -34.16 30.01
C GLU A 193 -35.90 -34.57 29.12
N SER A 194 -35.57 -35.87 29.00
CA SER A 194 -34.50 -36.36 28.10
C SER A 194 -34.74 -36.04 26.64
N VAL A 195 -35.97 -36.13 26.21
CA VAL A 195 -36.39 -35.78 24.83
C VAL A 195 -36.23 -34.26 24.61
N GLU A 196 -36.72 -33.44 25.54
CA GLU A 196 -36.60 -31.99 25.48
C GLU A 196 -35.16 -31.53 25.46
N GLN A 197 -34.30 -32.12 26.26
CA GLN A 197 -32.86 -31.77 26.31
C GLN A 197 -32.12 -32.06 25.00
N ILE A 198 -32.43 -33.17 24.32
CA ILE A 198 -31.80 -33.45 23.02
C ILE A 198 -32.36 -32.56 21.91
N GLN A 199 -33.65 -32.17 22.01
CA GLN A 199 -34.23 -31.18 21.11
C GLN A 199 -33.53 -29.82 21.24
N LEU A 200 -33.25 -29.37 22.48
CA LEU A 200 -32.44 -28.18 22.73
C LEU A 200 -31.05 -28.29 22.10
N SER A 201 -30.40 -29.45 22.25
CA SER A 201 -29.08 -29.69 21.66
C SER A 201 -29.10 -29.64 20.12
N LEU A 202 -30.14 -30.23 19.49
CA LEU A 202 -30.35 -30.15 18.04
C LEU A 202 -30.63 -28.71 17.58
N ALA A 203 -31.41 -27.95 18.32
CA ALA A 203 -31.65 -26.55 18.01
C ALA A 203 -30.35 -25.72 18.07
N GLN A 204 -29.50 -25.94 19.08
CA GLN A 204 -28.21 -25.29 19.22
C GLN A 204 -27.24 -25.64 18.08
N ILE A 205 -27.11 -26.91 17.71
CA ILE A 205 -26.19 -27.31 16.64
C ILE A 205 -26.67 -26.85 15.27
N ASN A 206 -27.99 -26.84 15.00
CA ASN A 206 -28.55 -26.27 13.78
C ASN A 206 -28.27 -24.77 13.67
N SER A 207 -28.39 -24.03 14.78
CA SER A 207 -28.04 -22.60 14.85
C SER A 207 -26.55 -22.37 14.62
N GLY A 208 -25.70 -23.20 15.28
CA GLY A 208 -24.25 -23.17 15.08
C GLY A 208 -23.82 -23.48 13.65
N LEU A 209 -24.44 -24.48 13.01
CA LEU A 209 -24.18 -24.83 11.62
C LEU A 209 -24.53 -23.67 10.66
N LYS A 210 -25.71 -23.07 10.84
CA LYS A 210 -26.11 -21.91 10.05
C LYS A 210 -25.16 -20.72 10.22
N TYR A 211 -24.72 -20.47 11.44
CA TYR A 211 -23.71 -19.43 11.71
C TYR A 211 -22.39 -19.73 11.02
N ALA A 212 -21.87 -20.97 11.14
CA ALA A 212 -20.63 -21.38 10.50
C ALA A 212 -20.68 -21.27 8.97
N GLN A 213 -21.80 -21.66 8.34
CA GLN A 213 -22.03 -21.52 6.91
C GLN A 213 -22.03 -20.05 6.45
N ASN A 214 -22.67 -19.16 7.22
CA ASN A 214 -22.64 -17.73 6.93
C ASN A 214 -21.25 -17.14 7.07
N LEU A 215 -20.49 -17.55 8.12
CA LEU A 215 -19.12 -17.12 8.33
C LEU A 215 -18.22 -17.59 7.18
N LEU A 216 -18.34 -18.83 6.73
CA LEU A 216 -17.61 -19.37 5.58
C LEU A 216 -17.83 -18.49 4.33
N LYS A 217 -19.08 -18.12 4.05
CA LYS A 217 -19.40 -17.25 2.91
C LYS A 217 -18.72 -15.89 3.03
N ILE A 218 -18.76 -15.27 4.21
CA ILE A 218 -18.06 -13.98 4.46
C ILE A 218 -16.56 -14.12 4.23
N GLN A 219 -15.95 -15.19 4.71
CA GLN A 219 -14.50 -15.41 4.55
C GLN A 219 -14.12 -15.66 3.09
N GLN A 220 -14.95 -16.39 2.33
CA GLN A 220 -14.77 -16.55 0.89
C GLN A 220 -14.88 -15.22 0.15
N ASP A 221 -15.85 -14.38 0.50
CA ASP A 221 -16.00 -13.05 -0.09
C ASP A 221 -14.82 -12.13 0.26
N MET A 222 -14.31 -12.19 1.49
CA MET A 222 -13.09 -11.47 1.89
C MET A 222 -11.86 -11.95 1.10
N LEU A 223 -11.70 -13.25 0.92
CA LEU A 223 -10.61 -13.81 0.12
C LEU A 223 -10.69 -13.32 -1.33
N LYS A 224 -11.87 -13.42 -1.98
CA LYS A 224 -12.09 -12.88 -3.33
C LYS A 224 -11.73 -11.41 -3.43
N PHE A 225 -12.16 -10.61 -2.47
CA PHE A 225 -11.88 -9.18 -2.43
C PHE A 225 -10.36 -8.90 -2.39
N VAL A 226 -9.64 -9.63 -1.53
CA VAL A 226 -8.20 -9.43 -1.35
C VAL A 226 -7.40 -9.91 -2.54
N ILE A 227 -7.74 -11.07 -3.13
CA ILE A 227 -7.05 -11.56 -4.34
C ILE A 227 -7.49 -10.82 -5.62
N GLY A 228 -8.48 -9.93 -5.54
CA GLY A 228 -9.01 -9.21 -6.71
C GLY A 228 -9.86 -10.08 -7.63
N TYR A 229 -10.45 -11.16 -7.10
CA TYR A 229 -11.33 -12.07 -7.83
C TYR A 229 -12.75 -11.49 -7.95
N PRO A 230 -13.50 -11.75 -9.06
CA PRO A 230 -14.85 -11.26 -9.20
C PRO A 230 -15.78 -11.82 -8.12
N MET A 231 -16.59 -10.96 -7.51
CA MET A 231 -17.43 -11.31 -6.37
C MET A 231 -18.53 -12.33 -6.73
N GLU A 232 -19.05 -12.26 -7.94
CA GLU A 232 -20.16 -13.11 -8.41
C GLU A 232 -19.69 -14.51 -8.84
N THR A 233 -18.40 -14.72 -9.07
CA THR A 233 -17.87 -16.01 -9.51
C THR A 233 -17.67 -16.93 -8.31
N PRO A 234 -18.15 -18.19 -8.33
CA PRO A 234 -17.88 -19.14 -7.27
C PRO A 234 -16.38 -19.43 -7.20
N LEU A 235 -15.84 -19.48 -5.98
CA LEU A 235 -14.43 -19.82 -5.72
C LEU A 235 -14.38 -21.15 -4.99
N LYS A 236 -13.66 -22.12 -5.55
CA LYS A 236 -13.32 -23.39 -4.89
C LYS A 236 -11.85 -23.38 -4.51
N LEU A 237 -11.52 -23.94 -3.36
CA LEU A 237 -10.14 -24.13 -2.93
C LEU A 237 -9.77 -25.60 -3.17
N THR A 238 -8.55 -25.84 -3.64
CA THR A 238 -8.08 -27.17 -3.98
C THR A 238 -7.36 -27.87 -2.84
N ASP A 239 -6.75 -27.09 -1.93
CA ASP A 239 -5.96 -27.65 -0.85
C ASP A 239 -6.83 -28.13 0.30
N GLU A 240 -6.37 -29.17 0.99
CA GLU A 240 -6.93 -29.57 2.26
C GLU A 240 -6.17 -28.88 3.41
N ILE A 241 -6.86 -28.75 4.57
CA ILE A 241 -6.25 -28.09 5.73
C ILE A 241 -5.02 -28.85 6.24
N ASP A 242 -5.02 -30.18 6.13
CA ASP A 242 -3.92 -31.02 6.56
C ASP A 242 -2.66 -30.82 5.72
N ASP A 243 -2.78 -30.51 4.42
CA ASP A 243 -1.65 -30.23 3.54
C ASP A 243 -0.99 -28.91 3.95
N ILE A 244 -1.78 -27.86 4.05
CA ILE A 244 -1.30 -26.52 4.47
C ILE A 244 -0.73 -26.60 5.90
N PHE A 245 -1.38 -27.34 6.79
CA PHE A 245 -0.93 -27.47 8.16
C PHE A 245 0.40 -28.19 8.23
N ASN A 246 0.58 -29.33 7.53
CA ASN A 246 1.83 -30.09 7.54
C ASN A 246 3.00 -29.28 6.99
N GLU A 247 2.81 -28.48 5.95
CA GLU A 247 3.83 -27.54 5.45
C GLU A 247 4.20 -26.48 6.49
N ASN A 248 3.25 -26.11 7.35
CA ASN A 248 3.44 -25.11 8.38
C ASN A 248 3.98 -25.65 9.71
N LEU A 249 3.99 -26.97 9.93
CA LEU A 249 4.48 -27.59 11.16
C LEU A 249 6.02 -27.65 11.22
N TYR A 250 6.68 -27.71 10.05
CA TYR A 250 8.12 -27.84 9.94
C TYR A 250 8.74 -26.51 9.49
N PHE A 251 8.81 -25.57 10.42
CA PHE A 251 9.58 -24.35 10.20
C PHE A 251 10.98 -24.54 10.83
N GLU A 252 11.96 -24.82 10.00
CA GLU A 252 13.35 -24.54 10.37
C GLU A 252 13.60 -23.07 10.09
N PRO A 253 13.89 -22.25 11.10
CA PRO A 253 14.29 -20.86 10.85
C PRO A 253 15.56 -20.89 9.99
N LEU A 254 15.42 -20.52 8.71
CA LEU A 254 16.52 -20.45 7.74
C LEU A 254 17.60 -19.44 8.15
N THR A 255 17.30 -18.60 9.15
CA THR A 255 18.22 -17.59 9.69
C THR A 255 18.02 -17.44 11.20
N ASP A 256 19.09 -17.08 11.89
CA ASP A 256 19.06 -16.66 13.29
C ASP A 256 17.97 -15.58 13.46
N PRO A 257 17.01 -15.72 14.40
CA PRO A 257 16.01 -14.69 14.71
C PRO A 257 16.63 -13.33 15.04
N ASN A 258 17.92 -13.28 15.36
CA ASN A 258 18.66 -12.04 15.56
C ASN A 258 19.09 -11.37 14.24
N ASN A 259 19.02 -12.06 13.10
CA ASN A 259 19.35 -11.50 11.80
C ASN A 259 18.13 -10.77 11.20
N ILE A 260 17.85 -9.58 11.76
CA ILE A 260 16.73 -8.72 11.38
C ILE A 260 17.09 -7.70 10.29
N GLU A 261 18.32 -7.72 9.76
CA GLU A 261 18.81 -6.67 8.83
C GLU A 261 17.99 -6.56 7.55
N ASN A 262 17.42 -7.67 7.10
CA ASN A 262 16.57 -7.72 5.91
C ASN A 262 15.11 -7.31 6.16
N ASN A 263 14.72 -7.09 7.42
CA ASN A 263 13.35 -6.68 7.73
C ASN A 263 12.98 -5.38 7.02
N ILE A 264 11.81 -5.35 6.41
CA ILE A 264 11.36 -4.25 5.56
C ILE A 264 11.20 -2.94 6.33
N ASP A 265 10.76 -2.98 7.59
CA ASP A 265 10.57 -1.78 8.43
C ASP A 265 11.92 -1.17 8.83
N ILE A 266 12.94 -2.00 9.06
CA ILE A 266 14.33 -1.52 9.28
C ILE A 266 14.86 -0.87 8.00
N ARG A 267 14.63 -1.45 6.83
CA ARG A 267 15.03 -0.86 5.54
C ARG A 267 14.34 0.47 5.28
N ILE A 268 13.06 0.59 5.65
CA ILE A 268 12.30 1.85 5.60
C ILE A 268 12.91 2.89 6.55
N ALA A 269 13.24 2.50 7.78
CA ALA A 269 13.86 3.39 8.76
C ALA A 269 15.26 3.86 8.30
N ILE A 270 16.08 2.98 7.71
CA ILE A 270 17.37 3.34 7.08
C ILE A 270 17.18 4.36 5.96
N ASN A 271 16.17 4.16 5.11
CA ASN A 271 15.88 5.12 4.04
C ASN A 271 15.41 6.47 4.59
N ASN A 272 14.69 6.48 5.71
CA ASN A 272 14.32 7.73 6.38
C ASN A 272 15.56 8.48 6.88
N VAL A 273 16.53 7.80 7.50
CA VAL A 273 17.83 8.41 7.90
C VAL A 273 18.56 8.99 6.68
N LYS A 274 18.59 8.27 5.55
CA LYS A 274 19.17 8.78 4.30
C LYS A 274 18.44 10.02 3.79
N SER A 275 17.10 10.04 3.86
CA SER A 275 16.26 11.18 3.48
C SER A 275 16.59 12.41 4.34
N GLU A 276 16.62 12.28 5.68
CA GLU A 276 16.93 13.38 6.58
C GLU A 276 18.38 13.87 6.43
N SER A 277 19.32 12.96 6.12
CA SER A 277 20.70 13.34 5.78
C SER A 277 20.77 14.20 4.51
N LEU A 278 19.96 13.88 3.49
CA LEU A 278 19.87 14.69 2.27
C LEU A 278 19.18 16.03 2.53
N LYS A 279 18.16 16.11 3.39
CA LYS A 279 17.55 17.38 3.81
C LYS A 279 18.59 18.28 4.51
N LEU A 280 19.44 17.71 5.37
CA LEU A 280 20.53 18.46 5.96
C LEU A 280 21.54 18.97 4.91
N LYS A 281 21.90 18.14 3.92
CA LYS A 281 22.73 18.56 2.79
C LYS A 281 22.07 19.66 1.97
N LEU A 282 20.75 19.57 1.74
CA LEU A 282 19.97 20.58 1.05
C LEU A 282 20.03 21.93 1.76
N GLU A 283 19.80 21.95 3.09
CA GLU A 283 19.89 23.21 3.85
C GLU A 283 21.30 23.83 3.79
N LYS A 284 22.34 23.00 3.85
CA LYS A 284 23.73 23.45 3.68
C LYS A 284 23.98 23.99 2.27
N SER A 285 23.44 23.35 1.24
CA SER A 285 23.65 23.75 -0.16
C SER A 285 23.02 25.09 -0.52
N LYS A 286 22.02 25.54 0.23
CA LYS A 286 21.38 26.87 0.07
C LYS A 286 22.35 28.05 0.38
N ALA A 287 23.52 27.76 0.94
CA ALA A 287 24.58 28.76 1.13
C ALA A 287 25.49 28.94 -0.09
N LEU A 288 25.38 28.04 -1.09
CA LEU A 288 26.17 28.10 -2.31
C LEU A 288 25.57 29.10 -3.31
N PRO A 289 26.41 29.67 -4.21
CA PRO A 289 25.88 30.49 -5.32
C PRO A 289 24.92 29.69 -6.20
N LYS A 290 23.98 30.42 -6.84
CA LYS A 290 23.16 29.92 -7.94
C LYS A 290 23.51 30.66 -9.20
N VAL A 291 23.77 29.95 -10.29
CA VAL A 291 24.17 30.51 -11.59
C VAL A 291 23.19 30.02 -12.66
N ASN A 292 22.56 30.97 -13.34
CA ASN A 292 21.69 30.71 -14.50
C ASN A 292 22.25 31.50 -15.70
N ALA A 293 22.28 30.90 -16.88
CA ALA A 293 22.42 31.58 -18.15
C ALA A 293 21.03 31.83 -18.71
N PHE A 294 20.87 32.91 -19.44
CA PHE A 294 19.62 33.20 -20.15
C PHE A 294 19.87 33.87 -21.50
N LEU A 295 19.03 33.55 -22.45
CA LEU A 295 18.94 34.18 -23.75
C LEU A 295 17.51 34.71 -23.86
N ASN A 296 17.39 36.04 -24.17
CA ASN A 296 16.12 36.67 -24.35
C ASN A 296 16.06 37.33 -25.73
N GLN A 297 15.08 36.98 -26.53
CA GLN A 297 14.75 37.62 -27.80
C GLN A 297 13.42 38.34 -27.64
N THR A 298 13.41 39.67 -27.87
CA THR A 298 12.21 40.49 -27.71
C THR A 298 11.91 41.20 -29.00
N TYR A 299 10.65 41.31 -29.36
CA TYR A 299 10.13 42.16 -30.42
C TYR A 299 9.11 43.12 -29.83
N THR A 300 9.32 44.43 -30.05
CA THR A 300 8.45 45.47 -29.52
C THR A 300 7.81 46.20 -30.67
N GLY A 301 6.50 46.27 -30.69
CA GLY A 301 5.68 47.11 -31.55
C GLY A 301 5.13 48.30 -30.77
N ASN A 302 5.18 49.50 -31.34
CA ASN A 302 4.67 50.73 -30.74
C ASN A 302 3.72 51.40 -31.73
N SER A 303 2.56 51.85 -31.27
CA SER A 303 1.55 52.55 -32.12
C SER A 303 0.61 53.37 -31.23
N ASN A 304 -0.06 54.40 -31.82
CA ASN A 304 -1.16 55.11 -31.14
C ASN A 304 -2.52 54.49 -31.45
N GLU A 305 -2.59 53.55 -32.38
CA GLU A 305 -3.78 52.77 -32.70
C GLU A 305 -3.46 51.28 -32.71
N PHE A 306 -4.47 50.41 -32.71
CA PHE A 306 -4.26 48.98 -32.73
C PHE A 306 -3.91 48.49 -34.16
N THR A 307 -2.60 48.51 -34.47
CA THR A 307 -2.05 48.12 -35.78
C THR A 307 -1.19 46.83 -35.71
N PHE A 308 -1.16 46.16 -34.58
CA PHE A 308 -0.20 45.05 -34.30
C PHE A 308 -0.45 43.81 -35.16
N THR A 309 -1.59 43.70 -35.84
CA THR A 309 -1.90 42.64 -36.82
C THR A 309 -1.64 43.05 -38.24
N ASP A 310 -1.30 44.31 -38.51
CA ASP A 310 -1.14 44.84 -39.85
C ASP A 310 0.26 44.53 -40.41
N SER A 311 0.34 44.35 -41.73
CA SER A 311 1.61 44.04 -42.41
C SER A 311 2.64 45.13 -42.30
N ASP A 312 2.18 46.35 -42.10
CA ASP A 312 3.01 47.57 -42.10
C ASP A 312 3.54 47.90 -40.68
N GLN A 313 3.08 47.19 -39.67
CA GLN A 313 3.53 47.42 -38.34
C GLN A 313 5.04 47.16 -38.19
N LYS A 314 5.75 48.16 -37.69
CA LYS A 314 7.19 48.06 -37.43
C LYS A 314 7.42 47.38 -36.10
N TRP A 315 8.22 46.30 -36.13
CA TRP A 315 8.66 45.58 -34.97
C TRP A 315 10.16 45.79 -34.76
N TYR A 316 10.54 46.15 -33.55
CA TYR A 316 11.92 46.39 -33.17
C TYR A 316 12.42 45.18 -32.38
N GLY A 317 13.40 44.46 -32.94
CA GLY A 317 14.00 43.27 -32.32
C GLY A 317 15.15 43.63 -31.39
N SER A 318 15.26 42.95 -30.27
CA SER A 318 16.36 43.01 -29.33
C SER A 318 16.74 41.60 -28.82
N SER A 319 18.04 41.32 -28.82
CA SER A 319 18.57 40.04 -28.32
C SER A 319 19.54 40.29 -27.18
N LEU A 320 19.37 39.52 -26.08
CA LEU A 320 20.20 39.64 -24.87
C LEU A 320 20.63 38.26 -24.38
N LEU A 321 21.93 38.02 -24.33
CA LEU A 321 22.55 36.89 -23.65
C LEU A 321 23.15 37.35 -22.31
N GLY A 322 22.85 36.65 -21.22
CA GLY A 322 23.35 37.04 -19.91
C GLY A 322 23.57 35.87 -18.96
N LEU A 323 24.30 36.17 -17.90
CA LEU A 323 24.50 35.29 -16.75
C LEU A 323 23.95 35.98 -15.50
N ASN A 324 23.18 35.27 -14.74
CA ASN A 324 22.68 35.70 -13.42
C ASN A 324 23.33 34.86 -12.33
N VAL A 325 24.12 35.50 -11.45
CA VAL A 325 24.78 34.87 -10.32
C VAL A 325 24.19 35.43 -9.02
N LYS A 326 23.46 34.57 -8.30
CA LYS A 326 22.86 34.94 -7.01
C LYS A 326 23.68 34.33 -5.88
N ILE A 327 24.31 35.15 -5.04
CA ILE A 327 25.13 34.75 -3.90
C ILE A 327 24.43 35.18 -2.59
N PRO A 328 23.97 34.24 -1.75
CA PRO A 328 23.32 34.60 -0.49
C PRO A 328 24.37 34.94 0.56
N ILE A 329 24.60 36.23 0.86
CA ILE A 329 25.63 36.70 1.79
C ILE A 329 25.15 36.61 3.24
N PHE A 330 24.04 37.26 3.57
CA PHE A 330 23.55 37.37 4.95
C PHE A 330 22.06 37.01 5.01
N SER A 331 21.62 36.27 6.04
CA SER A 331 20.25 35.81 6.21
C SER A 331 19.73 35.94 7.64
N SER A 332 20.29 36.88 8.41
CA SER A 332 19.93 37.08 9.83
C SER A 332 19.89 35.77 10.65
N LEU A 333 20.88 34.90 10.43
CA LEU A 333 21.01 33.56 11.01
C LEU A 333 19.92 32.54 10.62
N GLY A 334 18.96 32.89 9.77
CA GLY A 334 17.88 32.00 9.35
C GLY A 334 18.37 30.71 8.71
N ARG A 335 19.42 30.75 7.85
CA ARG A 335 20.06 29.56 7.28
C ARG A 335 20.73 28.67 8.33
N SER A 336 21.38 29.27 9.33
CA SER A 336 21.99 28.54 10.44
C SER A 336 20.93 27.80 11.23
N ALA A 337 19.81 28.45 11.57
CA ALA A 337 18.68 27.85 12.28
C ALA A 337 18.06 26.70 11.47
N SER A 338 17.85 26.87 10.15
CA SER A 338 17.35 25.82 9.27
C SER A 338 18.28 24.61 9.20
N THR A 339 19.60 24.85 9.13
CA THR A 339 20.61 23.78 9.14
C THR A 339 20.63 23.04 10.47
N GLN A 340 20.53 23.75 11.59
CA GLN A 340 20.46 23.13 12.92
C GLN A 340 19.17 22.31 13.09
N LYS A 341 18.02 22.84 12.63
CA LYS A 341 16.75 22.10 12.61
C LYS A 341 16.87 20.80 11.82
N ALA A 342 17.44 20.84 10.62
CA ALA A 342 17.66 19.63 9.80
C ALA A 342 18.63 18.64 10.46
N LYS A 343 19.65 19.13 11.20
CA LYS A 343 20.54 18.26 11.99
C LYS A 343 19.81 17.57 13.14
N ILE A 344 18.91 18.27 13.82
CA ILE A 344 18.07 17.69 14.87
C ILE A 344 17.16 16.61 14.28
N SER A 345 16.48 16.89 13.14
CA SER A 345 15.64 15.90 12.46
C SER A 345 16.43 14.64 12.05
N LEU A 346 17.66 14.80 11.57
CA LEU A 346 18.53 13.65 11.27
C LEU A 346 18.85 12.83 12.54
N ASN A 347 19.13 13.47 13.66
CA ASN A 347 19.37 12.77 14.92
C ASN A 347 18.11 12.04 15.41
N GLN A 348 16.93 12.66 15.31
CA GLN A 348 15.65 12.02 15.60
C GLN A 348 15.44 10.76 14.72
N ALA A 349 15.71 10.85 13.41
CA ALA A 349 15.62 9.71 12.53
C ALA A 349 16.57 8.55 12.89
N LYS A 350 17.77 8.86 13.38
CA LYS A 350 18.73 7.86 13.87
C LYS A 350 18.21 7.15 15.13
N THR A 351 17.73 7.93 16.11
CA THR A 351 17.12 7.37 17.32
C THR A 351 15.92 6.48 16.98
N GLN A 352 15.09 6.91 16.01
CA GLN A 352 13.95 6.09 15.54
C GLN A 352 14.40 4.80 14.87
N LEU A 353 15.53 4.79 14.15
CA LEU A 353 16.10 3.56 13.59
C LEU A 353 16.54 2.59 14.69
N GLU A 354 17.22 3.07 15.71
CA GLU A 354 17.65 2.26 16.86
C GLU A 354 16.45 1.66 17.63
N GLU A 355 15.40 2.47 17.81
CA GLU A 355 14.14 2.01 18.40
C GLU A 355 13.47 0.94 17.55
N THR A 356 13.39 1.16 16.23
CA THR A 356 12.81 0.19 15.28
C THR A 356 13.57 -1.13 15.31
N GLN A 357 14.92 -1.08 15.29
CA GLN A 357 15.75 -2.29 15.37
C GLN A 357 15.51 -3.07 16.68
N SER A 358 15.42 -2.35 17.80
CA SER A 358 15.16 -2.96 19.10
C SER A 358 13.77 -3.58 19.16
N LYS A 359 12.75 -2.89 18.65
CA LYS A 359 11.38 -3.38 18.58
C LYS A 359 11.26 -4.64 17.72
N ILE A 360 11.79 -4.61 16.50
CA ILE A 360 11.73 -5.76 15.59
C ILE A 360 12.42 -6.99 16.19
N ARG A 361 13.53 -6.80 16.93
CA ARG A 361 14.19 -7.91 17.64
C ARG A 361 13.30 -8.50 18.74
N ILE A 362 12.60 -7.67 19.50
CA ILE A 362 11.64 -8.12 20.52
C ILE A 362 10.49 -8.85 19.84
N ASP A 363 9.91 -8.27 18.80
CA ASP A 363 8.76 -8.84 18.08
C ASP A 363 9.13 -10.19 17.42
N ALA A 364 10.32 -10.32 16.85
CA ALA A 364 10.80 -11.58 16.26
C ALA A 364 10.96 -12.70 17.32
N ASN A 365 11.55 -12.36 18.48
CA ASN A 365 11.68 -13.33 19.57
C ASN A 365 10.31 -13.72 20.17
N ALA A 366 9.39 -12.77 20.31
CA ALA A 366 8.03 -13.02 20.76
C ALA A 366 7.29 -13.93 19.78
N ALA A 367 7.35 -13.63 18.47
CA ALA A 367 6.71 -14.44 17.43
C ALA A 367 7.27 -15.87 17.38
N LEU A 368 8.58 -16.05 17.56
CA LEU A 368 9.18 -17.40 17.66
C LEU A 368 8.64 -18.17 18.84
N ASN A 369 8.58 -17.56 20.03
CA ASN A 369 8.06 -18.20 21.23
C ASN A 369 6.57 -18.53 21.07
N GLU A 370 5.76 -17.61 20.52
CA GLU A 370 4.34 -17.85 20.27
C GLU A 370 4.11 -18.98 19.26
N TYR A 371 4.95 -19.08 18.23
CA TYR A 371 4.88 -20.17 17.27
C TYR A 371 5.21 -21.53 17.93
N GLN A 372 6.26 -21.61 18.76
CA GLN A 372 6.62 -22.82 19.51
C GLN A 372 5.50 -23.26 20.47
N LEU A 373 4.95 -22.30 21.23
CA LEU A 373 3.81 -22.56 22.12
C LEU A 373 2.56 -23.02 21.34
N ALA A 374 2.32 -22.49 20.15
CA ALA A 374 1.21 -22.91 19.31
C ALA A 374 1.38 -24.37 18.84
N ILE A 375 2.60 -24.79 18.51
CA ILE A 375 2.91 -26.18 18.16
C ILE A 375 2.66 -27.12 19.36
N ASP A 376 3.15 -26.78 20.54
CA ASP A 376 2.95 -27.58 21.75
C ASP A 376 1.46 -27.71 22.10
N ASN A 377 0.72 -26.60 22.00
CA ASN A 377 -0.73 -26.58 22.21
C ASN A 377 -1.46 -27.43 21.16
N TYR A 378 -1.04 -27.40 19.89
CA TYR A 378 -1.62 -28.25 18.85
C TYR A 378 -1.50 -29.74 19.19
N TYR A 379 -0.33 -30.20 19.59
CA TYR A 379 -0.16 -31.62 19.99
C TYR A 379 -1.02 -31.98 21.19
N THR A 380 -1.16 -31.07 22.15
CA THR A 380 -2.03 -31.26 23.31
C THR A 380 -3.50 -31.37 22.88
N GLU A 381 -3.98 -30.45 22.06
CA GLU A 381 -5.39 -30.47 21.63
C GLU A 381 -5.71 -31.61 20.66
N LYS A 382 -4.75 -32.06 19.87
CA LYS A 382 -4.86 -33.26 19.03
C LYS A 382 -5.08 -34.52 19.88
N GLU A 383 -4.31 -34.67 20.95
CA GLU A 383 -4.47 -35.81 21.86
C GLU A 383 -5.78 -35.69 22.65
N ASN A 384 -6.15 -34.50 23.11
CA ASN A 384 -7.44 -34.25 23.78
C ASN A 384 -8.62 -34.64 22.87
N LEU A 385 -8.59 -34.28 21.60
CA LEU A 385 -9.61 -34.63 20.63
C LEU A 385 -9.70 -36.17 20.48
N ARG A 386 -8.57 -36.84 20.29
CA ARG A 386 -8.49 -38.29 20.17
C ARG A 386 -9.06 -38.99 21.41
N LEU A 387 -8.79 -38.46 22.58
CA LEU A 387 -9.33 -39.00 23.85
C LEU A 387 -10.83 -38.74 23.96
N ALA A 388 -11.30 -37.56 23.63
CA ALA A 388 -12.72 -37.17 23.65
C ALA A 388 -13.55 -38.04 22.67
N GLU A 389 -13.04 -38.29 21.47
CA GLU A 389 -13.69 -39.18 20.49
C GLU A 389 -13.80 -40.62 21.03
N ARG A 390 -12.73 -41.12 21.62
CA ARG A 390 -12.73 -42.48 22.23
C ARG A 390 -13.66 -42.59 23.42
N ILE A 391 -13.75 -41.54 24.24
CA ILE A 391 -14.65 -41.50 25.41
C ILE A 391 -16.11 -41.45 24.94
N GLU A 392 -16.41 -40.59 23.94
CA GLU A 392 -17.75 -40.48 23.37
C GLU A 392 -18.20 -41.83 22.78
N GLN A 393 -17.38 -42.47 21.95
CA GLN A 393 -17.70 -43.73 21.33
C GLN A 393 -18.00 -44.83 22.38
N LYS A 394 -17.21 -44.90 23.49
CA LYS A 394 -17.47 -45.86 24.59
C LYS A 394 -18.76 -45.57 25.34
N ASN A 395 -19.04 -44.29 25.61
CA ASN A 395 -20.26 -43.91 26.30
C ASN A 395 -21.49 -44.07 25.41
N LYS A 396 -21.38 -43.84 24.13
CA LYS A 396 -22.43 -44.10 23.15
C LYS A 396 -22.81 -45.63 23.18
N THR A 397 -21.82 -46.53 23.18
CA THR A 397 -22.08 -47.97 23.31
C THR A 397 -22.77 -48.30 24.62
N LYS A 398 -22.26 -47.76 25.77
CA LYS A 398 -22.87 -47.99 27.09
C LYS A 398 -24.31 -47.49 27.18
N PHE A 399 -24.63 -46.38 26.54
CA PHE A 399 -25.98 -45.84 26.49
C PHE A 399 -26.94 -46.79 25.75
N PHE A 400 -26.56 -47.30 24.60
CA PHE A 400 -27.36 -48.26 23.84
C PHE A 400 -27.51 -49.61 24.55
N GLU A 401 -26.56 -49.96 25.44
CA GLU A 401 -26.66 -51.14 26.31
C GLU A 401 -27.44 -50.87 27.61
N GLY A 402 -27.97 -49.64 27.82
CA GLY A 402 -28.72 -49.25 29.01
C GLY A 402 -27.87 -49.10 30.28
N MET A 403 -26.55 -48.96 30.14
CA MET A 403 -25.60 -48.88 31.28
C MET A 403 -25.40 -47.45 31.81
N ILE A 404 -25.74 -46.43 31.04
CA ILE A 404 -25.67 -45.01 31.43
C ILE A 404 -26.92 -44.26 30.98
N GLN A 405 -27.18 -43.14 31.64
CA GLN A 405 -28.33 -42.28 31.30
C GLN A 405 -28.02 -41.32 30.12
N SER A 406 -29.08 -40.82 29.47
CA SER A 406 -28.99 -39.84 28.40
C SER A 406 -28.21 -38.56 28.77
N PHE A 407 -28.33 -38.10 30.03
CA PHE A 407 -27.56 -36.98 30.54
C PHE A 407 -26.05 -37.20 30.51
N GLU A 408 -25.56 -38.39 30.88
CA GLU A 408 -24.12 -38.73 30.87
C GLU A 408 -23.57 -38.74 29.45
N LEU A 409 -24.30 -39.32 28.49
CA LEU A 409 -23.92 -39.31 27.07
C LEU A 409 -23.82 -37.88 26.57
N ARG A 410 -24.80 -37.03 26.88
CA ARG A 410 -24.81 -35.64 26.46
C ARG A 410 -23.61 -34.85 27.00
N MET A 411 -23.25 -35.02 28.26
CA MET A 411 -22.07 -34.38 28.84
C MET A 411 -20.79 -34.72 28.09
N VAL A 412 -20.63 -35.97 27.72
CA VAL A 412 -19.47 -36.44 26.94
C VAL A 412 -19.48 -35.88 25.52
N GLN A 413 -20.65 -35.75 24.90
CA GLN A 413 -20.77 -35.10 23.57
C GLN A 413 -20.40 -33.63 23.63
N LEU A 414 -20.83 -32.88 24.64
CA LEU A 414 -20.43 -31.49 24.83
C LEU A 414 -18.90 -31.36 25.02
N GLN A 415 -18.28 -32.31 25.74
CA GLN A 415 -16.83 -32.36 25.87
C GLN A 415 -16.13 -32.64 24.54
N LEU A 416 -16.66 -33.52 23.71
CA LEU A 416 -16.16 -33.78 22.35
C LEU A 416 -16.27 -32.49 21.47
N TYR A 417 -17.40 -31.78 21.47
CA TYR A 417 -17.59 -30.57 20.69
C TYR A 417 -16.61 -29.47 21.11
N SER A 418 -16.35 -29.34 22.42
CA SER A 418 -15.33 -28.44 22.93
C SER A 418 -13.91 -28.82 22.46
N ALA A 419 -13.56 -30.11 22.51
CA ALA A 419 -12.27 -30.59 22.03
C ALA A 419 -12.08 -30.37 20.52
N GLN A 420 -13.12 -30.59 19.71
CA GLN A 420 -13.10 -30.29 18.27
C GLN A 420 -12.85 -28.81 18.00
N SER A 421 -13.55 -27.92 18.72
CA SER A 421 -13.37 -26.47 18.57
C SER A 421 -11.96 -26.03 18.98
N ASN A 422 -11.43 -26.55 20.10
CA ASN A 422 -10.08 -26.25 20.57
C ASN A 422 -9.03 -26.71 19.56
N PHE A 423 -9.20 -27.89 18.97
CA PHE A 423 -8.29 -28.41 17.97
C PHE A 423 -8.25 -27.55 16.71
N VAL A 424 -9.42 -27.11 16.17
CA VAL A 424 -9.49 -26.21 15.04
C VAL A 424 -8.79 -24.88 15.35
N ASN A 425 -9.01 -24.32 16.54
CA ASN A 425 -8.36 -23.10 16.99
C ASN A 425 -6.83 -23.27 17.14
N ALA A 426 -6.38 -24.44 17.58
CA ALA A 426 -4.94 -24.72 17.68
C ALA A 426 -4.26 -24.77 16.31
N ILE A 427 -4.88 -25.39 15.31
CA ILE A 427 -4.41 -25.37 13.92
C ILE A 427 -4.29 -23.91 13.41
N GLN A 428 -5.34 -23.11 13.61
CA GLN A 428 -5.35 -21.72 13.19
C GLN A 428 -4.18 -20.91 13.79
N LYS A 429 -3.92 -21.11 15.09
CA LYS A 429 -2.81 -20.42 15.79
C LYS A 429 -1.44 -20.80 15.23
N VAL A 430 -1.20 -22.07 14.92
CA VAL A 430 0.08 -22.51 14.32
C VAL A 430 0.28 -21.79 12.98
N ILE A 431 -0.71 -21.81 12.10
CA ILE A 431 -0.62 -21.16 10.78
C ILE A 431 -0.39 -19.66 10.94
N THR A 432 -1.19 -18.98 11.76
CA THR A 432 -1.10 -17.53 11.95
C THR A 432 0.25 -17.10 12.52
N ASN A 433 0.74 -17.79 13.57
CA ASN A 433 2.00 -17.46 14.23
C ASN A 433 3.21 -17.74 13.32
N LYS A 434 3.16 -18.79 12.51
CA LYS A 434 4.19 -19.03 11.50
C LYS A 434 4.26 -17.90 10.48
N ILE A 435 3.12 -17.53 9.90
CA ILE A 435 3.05 -16.44 8.90
C ILE A 435 3.56 -15.12 9.49
N GLU A 436 3.26 -14.85 10.78
CA GLU A 436 3.79 -13.69 11.49
C GLU A 436 5.30 -13.72 11.57
N LEU A 437 5.86 -14.85 11.99
CA LEU A 437 7.30 -15.05 12.12
C LEU A 437 8.00 -14.94 10.76
N GLU A 438 7.48 -15.57 9.71
CA GLU A 438 8.02 -15.46 8.33
C GLU A 438 8.00 -14.02 7.82
N THR A 439 6.94 -13.29 8.11
CA THR A 439 6.80 -11.88 7.70
C THR A 439 7.82 -10.99 8.42
N LEU A 440 8.00 -11.19 9.73
CA LEU A 440 8.97 -10.44 10.54
C LEU A 440 10.42 -10.73 10.12
N LEU A 441 10.73 -11.98 9.78
CA LEU A 441 12.07 -12.36 9.33
C LEU A 441 12.31 -12.07 7.82
N ASN A 442 11.29 -11.60 7.11
CA ASN A 442 11.29 -11.42 5.65
C ASN A 442 11.71 -12.71 4.90
N GLN A 443 11.36 -13.86 5.47
CA GLN A 443 11.64 -15.19 4.94
C GLN A 443 10.43 -15.69 4.15
N SER A 444 9.95 -14.91 3.18
CA SER A 444 9.02 -15.51 2.22
C SER A 444 9.81 -16.42 1.31
N LYS A 445 9.42 -17.70 1.19
CA LYS A 445 9.86 -18.54 0.09
C LYS A 445 9.57 -17.78 -1.22
N THR A 446 10.57 -17.10 -1.75
CA THR A 446 10.61 -16.57 -3.11
C THR A 446 11.53 -17.52 -3.85
N ASP A 447 10.96 -18.57 -4.39
CA ASP A 447 11.49 -19.25 -5.58
C ASP A 447 10.43 -19.25 -6.66
#